data_eef1c869d3b00be8ef40c2819cb7fc80
#
_entry.id   eef1c869d3b00be8ef40c2819cb7fc80
#
_cell.length_a   1.000
_cell.length_b   1.000
_cell.length_c   1.000
_cell.angle_alpha   90.00
_cell.angle_beta   90.00
_cell.angle_gamma   90.00
#
_symmetry.space_group_name_H-M   'P 1'
#
loop_
_entity.id
_entity.type
_entity.pdbx_description
1 polymer ?
#
loop_
_entity_poly.entity_id
_entity_poly.type
_entity_poly.pdbx_seq_one_letter_code
_entity_poly.pdbx_strand_id
1 'polypeptide(L)'
;ILKNYQSELLSSWLQEQLGAGIRSDLIKETQLREECKEFLGLLTQAVQSGNLTNIQASQWREVREMLASISRMRGQKGFTPTETATFIFSFKQPLFARLRQEFAQDSTALIEETWLATTVLDKLGLWTMENYQKVREEVIIRQQEELMELSTPVVKLWDGILALPIIGTLDSARTQIVMESLLQRIVETGAEVAIIDITGVPTVDTLTAQHLLKTITAARLMGADCIISGIRPQIAQTIVYLGVDLQDVVTKASLADAFALALKRTGLTITRPQNR
;
A
#
# COMPACT_ATOMS: atom_id res chain seq x y z
N ILE A 1 -4.03 -42.32 4.16
CA ILE A 1 -4.44 -41.64 5.42
C ILE A 1 -5.39 -40.51 5.10
N LEU A 2 -4.98 -39.47 4.39
CA LEU A 2 -5.82 -38.27 4.13
C LEU A 2 -7.21 -38.62 3.58
N LYS A 3 -7.30 -39.55 2.63
CA LYS A 3 -8.56 -39.99 2.02
C LYS A 3 -9.44 -40.82 2.98
N ASN A 4 -8.83 -41.75 3.70
CA ASN A 4 -9.57 -42.71 4.52
C ASN A 4 -10.07 -42.09 5.83
N TYR A 5 -9.39 -41.09 6.34
CA TYR A 5 -9.67 -40.48 7.66
C TYR A 5 -10.02 -38.97 7.56
N GLN A 6 -10.51 -38.52 6.41
CA GLN A 6 -10.76 -37.11 6.14
C GLN A 6 -11.70 -36.47 7.19
N SER A 7 -12.78 -37.14 7.57
CA SER A 7 -13.75 -36.59 8.55
C SER A 7 -13.15 -36.50 9.96
N GLU A 8 -12.34 -37.47 10.37
CA GLU A 8 -11.66 -37.48 11.67
C GLU A 8 -10.59 -36.38 11.74
N LEU A 9 -9.75 -36.29 10.70
CA LEU A 9 -8.74 -35.24 10.57
C LEU A 9 -9.36 -33.86 10.58
N LEU A 10 -10.46 -33.65 9.85
CA LEU A 10 -11.18 -32.38 9.84
C LEU A 10 -11.67 -31.98 11.23
N SER A 11 -12.30 -32.92 11.94
CA SER A 11 -12.85 -32.66 13.29
C SER A 11 -11.74 -32.33 14.29
N SER A 12 -10.66 -33.14 14.29
CA SER A 12 -9.52 -32.91 15.17
C SER A 12 -8.78 -31.59 14.82
N TRP A 13 -8.65 -31.29 13.53
CA TRP A 13 -8.01 -30.03 13.10
C TRP A 13 -8.82 -28.81 13.51
N LEU A 14 -10.15 -28.83 13.38
CA LEU A 14 -11.01 -27.76 13.87
C LEU A 14 -10.90 -27.54 15.37
N GLN A 15 -10.78 -28.60 16.16
CA GLN A 15 -10.53 -28.48 17.59
C GLN A 15 -9.19 -27.81 17.90
N GLU A 16 -8.13 -28.17 17.18
CA GLU A 16 -6.81 -27.51 17.30
C GLU A 16 -6.87 -26.02 16.93
N GLN A 17 -7.58 -25.68 15.85
CA GLN A 17 -7.76 -24.29 15.43
C GLN A 17 -8.50 -23.46 16.51
N LEU A 18 -9.58 -23.99 17.04
CA LEU A 18 -10.37 -23.31 18.08
C LEU A 18 -9.60 -23.23 19.41
N GLY A 19 -8.86 -24.30 19.76
CA GLY A 19 -8.00 -24.34 20.95
C GLY A 19 -6.80 -23.38 20.88
N ALA A 20 -6.29 -23.09 19.67
CA ALA A 20 -5.21 -22.14 19.45
C ALA A 20 -5.66 -20.66 19.57
N GLY A 21 -6.91 -20.39 19.93
CA GLY A 21 -7.42 -19.03 20.16
C GLY A 21 -7.68 -18.24 18.89
N ILE A 22 -8.19 -18.91 17.85
CA ILE A 22 -8.56 -18.20 16.62
C ILE A 22 -9.54 -17.07 16.90
N ARG A 23 -9.37 -15.94 16.25
CA ARG A 23 -10.20 -14.74 16.40
C ARG A 23 -11.63 -14.97 15.88
N SER A 24 -12.51 -15.45 16.77
CA SER A 24 -13.94 -15.68 16.45
C SER A 24 -14.70 -14.41 16.05
N ASP A 25 -14.15 -13.23 16.37
CA ASP A 25 -14.64 -11.92 15.91
C ASP A 25 -14.35 -11.66 14.43
N LEU A 26 -13.31 -12.30 13.85
CA LEU A 26 -12.90 -12.10 12.47
C LEU A 26 -13.36 -13.20 11.51
N ILE A 27 -13.61 -14.41 12.00
CA ILE A 27 -14.05 -15.55 11.20
C ILE A 27 -15.08 -16.39 11.96
N LYS A 28 -16.17 -16.74 11.27
CA LYS A 28 -17.18 -17.67 11.83
C LYS A 28 -16.69 -19.11 11.76
N GLU A 29 -17.05 -19.92 12.74
CA GLU A 29 -16.71 -21.34 12.78
C GLU A 29 -17.16 -22.10 11.53
N THR A 30 -18.33 -21.77 10.98
CA THR A 30 -18.81 -22.36 9.74
C THR A 30 -17.90 -22.10 8.56
N GLN A 31 -17.41 -20.85 8.40
CA GLN A 31 -16.45 -20.48 7.37
C GLN A 31 -15.11 -21.19 7.56
N LEU A 32 -14.60 -21.21 8.79
CA LEU A 32 -13.36 -21.94 9.11
C LEU A 32 -13.47 -23.42 8.76
N ARG A 33 -14.61 -24.03 9.07
CA ARG A 33 -14.86 -25.45 8.75
C ARG A 33 -14.85 -25.70 7.24
N GLU A 34 -15.45 -24.81 6.47
CA GLU A 34 -15.43 -24.89 5.00
C GLU A 34 -14.00 -24.75 4.44
N GLU A 35 -13.23 -23.76 4.93
CA GLU A 35 -11.82 -23.58 4.56
C GLU A 35 -10.99 -24.85 4.89
N CYS A 36 -11.13 -25.41 6.07
CA CYS A 36 -10.43 -26.63 6.45
C CYS A 36 -10.83 -27.84 5.58
N LYS A 37 -12.11 -27.98 5.28
CA LYS A 37 -12.64 -29.06 4.43
C LYS A 37 -12.13 -28.95 2.99
N GLU A 38 -12.17 -27.76 2.42
CA GLU A 38 -11.67 -27.48 1.08
C GLU A 38 -10.17 -27.76 0.99
N PHE A 39 -9.39 -27.24 1.93
CA PHE A 39 -7.95 -27.48 1.97
C PHE A 39 -7.61 -28.97 2.05
N LEU A 40 -8.27 -29.73 2.92
CA LEU A 40 -8.06 -31.19 3.02
C LEU A 40 -8.40 -31.91 1.71
N GLY A 41 -9.45 -31.49 1.02
CA GLY A 41 -9.81 -32.04 -0.29
C GLY A 41 -8.72 -31.79 -1.33
N LEU A 42 -8.30 -30.56 -1.48
CA LEU A 42 -7.24 -30.16 -2.43
C LEU A 42 -5.88 -30.79 -2.07
N LEU A 43 -5.51 -30.80 -0.80
CA LEU A 43 -4.30 -31.46 -0.32
C LEU A 43 -4.31 -32.95 -0.67
N THR A 44 -5.45 -33.64 -0.45
CA THR A 44 -5.59 -35.07 -0.76
C THR A 44 -5.39 -35.34 -2.26
N GLN A 45 -5.95 -34.50 -3.14
CA GLN A 45 -5.77 -34.60 -4.59
C GLN A 45 -4.32 -34.34 -5.00
N ALA A 46 -3.70 -33.29 -4.48
CA ALA A 46 -2.31 -32.93 -4.80
C ALA A 46 -1.32 -34.03 -4.39
N VAL A 47 -1.52 -34.64 -3.22
CA VAL A 47 -0.65 -35.72 -2.70
C VAL A 47 -0.76 -37.00 -3.52
N GLN A 48 -1.92 -37.33 -4.08
CA GLN A 48 -2.13 -38.53 -4.88
C GLN A 48 -1.37 -38.52 -6.22
N SER A 49 -0.94 -37.37 -6.71
CA SER A 49 -0.25 -37.22 -8.00
C SER A 49 1.28 -37.45 -7.94
N GLY A 50 1.82 -37.81 -6.79
CA GLY A 50 3.16 -38.41 -6.64
C GLY A 50 4.35 -37.47 -6.46
N ASN A 51 4.24 -36.16 -6.73
CA ASN A 51 5.35 -35.22 -6.48
C ASN A 51 5.10 -34.40 -5.21
N LEU A 52 5.54 -34.91 -4.09
CA LEU A 52 5.31 -34.28 -2.77
C LEU A 52 6.34 -33.21 -2.41
N THR A 53 7.51 -33.20 -3.04
CA THR A 53 8.60 -32.32 -2.63
C THR A 53 8.56 -30.95 -3.32
N ASN A 54 7.89 -30.83 -4.48
CA ASN A 54 7.80 -29.58 -5.24
C ASN A 54 6.38 -29.02 -5.27
N ILE A 55 6.07 -28.14 -4.33
CA ILE A 55 4.77 -27.45 -4.29
C ILE A 55 4.55 -26.45 -5.44
N GLN A 56 5.57 -26.17 -6.27
CA GLN A 56 5.41 -25.31 -7.47
C GLN A 56 4.87 -26.08 -8.68
N ALA A 57 4.87 -27.41 -8.64
CA ALA A 57 4.33 -28.24 -9.71
C ALA A 57 2.82 -28.00 -9.90
N SER A 58 2.32 -28.31 -11.12
CA SER A 58 0.95 -27.98 -11.55
C SER A 58 -0.13 -28.57 -10.65
N GLN A 59 0.07 -29.78 -10.11
CA GLN A 59 -0.89 -30.42 -9.21
C GLN A 59 -1.13 -29.69 -7.89
N TRP A 60 -0.20 -28.81 -7.49
CA TRP A 60 -0.33 -27.97 -6.30
C TRP A 60 -0.98 -26.62 -6.55
N ARG A 61 -1.35 -26.31 -7.80
CA ARG A 61 -1.87 -25.01 -8.19
C ARG A 61 -3.10 -24.62 -7.39
N GLU A 62 -4.09 -25.50 -7.30
CA GLU A 62 -5.34 -25.23 -6.59
C GLU A 62 -5.12 -25.02 -5.08
N VAL A 63 -4.22 -25.82 -4.48
CA VAL A 63 -3.82 -25.60 -3.07
C VAL A 63 -3.19 -24.23 -2.87
N ARG A 64 -2.26 -23.83 -3.75
CA ARG A 64 -1.60 -22.53 -3.67
C ARG A 64 -2.58 -21.36 -3.88
N GLU A 65 -3.48 -21.47 -4.83
CA GLU A 65 -4.51 -20.45 -5.12
C GLU A 65 -5.45 -20.27 -3.93
N MET A 66 -5.88 -21.37 -3.32
CA MET A 66 -6.69 -21.33 -2.12
C MET A 66 -5.95 -20.66 -0.95
N LEU A 67 -4.70 -21.06 -0.68
CA LEU A 67 -3.90 -20.47 0.40
C LEU A 67 -3.60 -18.98 0.16
N ALA A 68 -3.39 -18.58 -1.09
CA ALA A 68 -3.24 -17.18 -1.46
C ALA A 68 -4.54 -16.39 -1.22
N SER A 69 -5.70 -16.98 -1.52
CA SER A 69 -7.01 -16.39 -1.23
C SER A 69 -7.24 -16.21 0.28
N ILE A 70 -6.95 -17.25 1.08
CA ILE A 70 -7.01 -17.19 2.55
C ILE A 70 -6.09 -16.09 3.09
N SER A 71 -4.83 -16.03 2.60
CA SER A 71 -3.86 -15.03 3.02
C SER A 71 -4.34 -13.61 2.74
N ARG A 72 -4.92 -13.38 1.56
CA ARG A 72 -5.49 -12.08 1.17
C ARG A 72 -6.65 -11.68 2.07
N MET A 73 -7.60 -12.57 2.25
CA MET A 73 -8.77 -12.33 3.10
C MET A 73 -8.36 -12.05 4.55
N ARG A 74 -7.44 -12.82 5.10
CA ARG A 74 -6.95 -12.63 6.46
C ARG A 74 -6.15 -11.36 6.63
N GLY A 75 -5.30 -11.01 5.66
CA GLY A 75 -4.58 -9.74 5.64
C GLY A 75 -5.50 -8.52 5.64
N GLN A 76 -6.61 -8.57 4.88
CA GLN A 76 -7.62 -7.51 4.83
C GLN A 76 -8.47 -7.44 6.11
N LYS A 77 -8.78 -8.58 6.74
CA LYS A 77 -9.57 -8.64 7.98
C LYS A 77 -8.80 -8.33 9.26
N GLY A 78 -7.48 -8.12 9.18
CA GLY A 78 -6.65 -7.76 10.34
C GLY A 78 -6.16 -8.94 11.17
N PHE A 79 -6.12 -10.14 10.60
CA PHE A 79 -5.39 -11.25 11.21
C PHE A 79 -3.89 -10.96 11.27
N THR A 80 -3.22 -11.51 12.26
CA THR A 80 -1.76 -11.47 12.34
C THR A 80 -1.11 -12.50 11.39
N PRO A 81 0.17 -12.31 11.04
CA PRO A 81 0.94 -13.32 10.32
C PRO A 81 0.90 -14.69 11.01
N THR A 82 1.07 -14.71 12.34
CA THR A 82 1.07 -15.93 13.14
C THR A 82 -0.27 -16.65 13.05
N GLU A 83 -1.39 -15.95 13.21
CA GLU A 83 -2.74 -16.54 13.09
C GLU A 83 -2.97 -17.11 11.69
N THR A 84 -2.43 -16.46 10.65
CA THR A 84 -2.53 -16.94 9.28
C THR A 84 -1.71 -18.21 9.05
N ALA A 85 -0.48 -18.28 9.58
CA ALA A 85 0.38 -19.46 9.51
C ALA A 85 -0.18 -20.64 10.34
N THR A 86 -0.80 -20.36 11.47
CA THR A 86 -1.41 -21.35 12.34
C THR A 86 -2.48 -22.17 11.62
N PHE A 87 -3.14 -21.61 10.60
CA PHE A 87 -4.08 -22.35 9.77
C PHE A 87 -3.45 -23.64 9.22
N ILE A 88 -2.25 -23.57 8.67
CA ILE A 88 -1.55 -24.75 8.13
C ILE A 88 -0.88 -25.56 9.24
N PHE A 89 -0.15 -24.89 10.13
CA PHE A 89 0.71 -25.59 11.08
C PHE A 89 -0.06 -26.38 12.15
N SER A 90 -1.25 -25.94 12.53
CA SER A 90 -2.12 -26.68 13.46
C SER A 90 -2.60 -28.01 12.89
N PHE A 91 -2.60 -28.19 11.56
CA PHE A 91 -2.92 -29.48 10.94
C PHE A 91 -1.87 -30.55 11.20
N LYS A 92 -0.63 -30.19 11.54
CA LYS A 92 0.42 -31.16 11.86
C LYS A 92 0.03 -32.08 13.02
N GLN A 93 -0.58 -31.55 14.07
CA GLN A 93 -0.91 -32.33 15.25
C GLN A 93 -1.90 -33.47 14.96
N PRO A 94 -3.09 -33.23 14.37
CA PRO A 94 -4.01 -34.33 14.03
C PRO A 94 -3.42 -35.29 12.99
N LEU A 95 -2.67 -34.78 12.01
CA LEU A 95 -2.04 -35.64 11.00
C LEU A 95 -0.98 -36.56 11.62
N PHE A 96 -0.11 -36.03 12.48
CA PHE A 96 0.94 -36.85 13.14
C PHE A 96 0.37 -37.84 14.15
N ALA A 97 -0.69 -37.47 14.84
CA ALA A 97 -1.39 -38.42 15.72
C ALA A 97 -1.93 -39.60 14.92
N ARG A 98 -2.50 -39.34 13.72
CA ARG A 98 -3.01 -40.38 12.83
C ARG A 98 -1.88 -41.23 12.21
N LEU A 99 -0.80 -40.59 11.76
CA LEU A 99 0.39 -41.32 11.25
C LEU A 99 0.95 -42.27 12.29
N ARG A 100 1.06 -41.83 13.56
CA ARG A 100 1.53 -42.66 14.66
C ARG A 100 0.65 -43.91 14.92
N GLN A 101 -0.65 -43.77 14.77
CA GLN A 101 -1.58 -44.90 14.91
C GLN A 101 -1.45 -45.89 13.74
N GLU A 102 -1.37 -45.35 12.50
CA GLU A 102 -1.33 -46.19 11.29
C GLU A 102 -0.02 -46.98 11.17
N PHE A 103 1.12 -46.33 11.51
CA PHE A 103 2.45 -46.92 11.44
C PHE A 103 3.00 -47.34 12.81
N ALA A 104 2.14 -47.73 13.75
CA ALA A 104 2.55 -48.12 15.12
C ALA A 104 3.55 -49.28 15.15
N GLN A 105 3.53 -50.16 14.15
CA GLN A 105 4.39 -51.34 14.02
C GLN A 105 5.57 -51.13 13.06
N ASP A 106 5.66 -50.00 12.38
CA ASP A 106 6.72 -49.71 11.43
C ASP A 106 7.30 -48.31 11.71
N SER A 107 8.32 -48.30 12.56
CA SER A 107 9.00 -47.04 12.95
C SER A 107 9.74 -46.36 11.80
N THR A 108 10.23 -47.11 10.81
CA THR A 108 10.92 -46.55 9.65
C THR A 108 9.94 -45.79 8.79
N ALA A 109 8.82 -46.42 8.43
CA ALA A 109 7.75 -45.76 7.66
C ALA A 109 7.17 -44.56 8.42
N LEU A 110 7.01 -44.67 9.75
CA LEU A 110 6.53 -43.54 10.56
C LEU A 110 7.46 -42.30 10.46
N ILE A 111 8.78 -42.51 10.51
CA ILE A 111 9.76 -41.44 10.43
C ILE A 111 9.72 -40.80 9.03
N GLU A 112 9.73 -41.61 7.97
CA GLU A 112 9.72 -41.15 6.60
C GLU A 112 8.46 -40.35 6.24
N GLU A 113 7.29 -40.88 6.62
CA GLU A 113 5.99 -40.21 6.35
C GLU A 113 5.82 -38.94 7.17
N THR A 114 6.28 -38.94 8.44
CA THR A 114 6.26 -37.75 9.28
C THR A 114 7.19 -36.66 8.73
N TRP A 115 8.38 -37.05 8.27
CA TRP A 115 9.32 -36.11 7.62
C TRP A 115 8.73 -35.50 6.35
N LEU A 116 8.15 -36.34 5.50
CA LEU A 116 7.51 -35.92 4.26
C LEU A 116 6.33 -34.97 4.52
N ALA A 117 5.43 -35.33 5.41
CA ALA A 117 4.30 -34.49 5.82
C ALA A 117 4.77 -33.16 6.40
N THR A 118 5.80 -33.17 7.25
CA THR A 118 6.41 -31.94 7.78
C THR A 118 6.92 -31.06 6.67
N THR A 119 7.71 -31.62 5.74
CA THR A 119 8.30 -30.88 4.63
C THR A 119 7.24 -30.21 3.74
N VAL A 120 6.16 -30.91 3.42
CA VAL A 120 5.07 -30.39 2.62
C VAL A 120 4.34 -29.26 3.36
N LEU A 121 3.94 -29.50 4.61
CA LEU A 121 3.20 -28.51 5.39
C LEU A 121 4.04 -27.27 5.68
N ASP A 122 5.35 -27.42 5.89
CA ASP A 122 6.25 -26.26 6.06
C ASP A 122 6.33 -25.40 4.80
N LYS A 123 6.47 -26.02 3.63
CA LYS A 123 6.47 -25.31 2.35
C LYS A 123 5.15 -24.58 2.09
N LEU A 124 4.01 -25.23 2.40
CA LEU A 124 2.70 -24.60 2.27
C LEU A 124 2.50 -23.46 3.28
N GLY A 125 2.97 -23.65 4.52
CA GLY A 125 2.95 -22.60 5.53
C GLY A 125 3.80 -21.39 5.13
N LEU A 126 5.02 -21.59 4.63
CA LEU A 126 5.87 -20.52 4.12
C LEU A 126 5.23 -19.82 2.92
N TRP A 127 4.66 -20.57 1.97
CA TRP A 127 3.91 -20.00 0.85
C TRP A 127 2.75 -19.10 1.32
N THR A 128 2.02 -19.55 2.34
CA THR A 128 0.92 -18.77 2.94
C THR A 128 1.44 -17.46 3.54
N MET A 129 2.59 -17.50 4.23
CA MET A 129 3.22 -16.34 4.82
C MET A 129 3.75 -15.35 3.78
N GLU A 130 4.40 -15.84 2.72
CA GLU A 130 4.87 -15.00 1.62
C GLU A 130 3.72 -14.24 0.94
N ASN A 131 2.59 -14.92 0.69
CA ASN A 131 1.42 -14.28 0.11
C ASN A 131 0.76 -13.27 1.07
N TYR A 132 0.70 -13.59 2.37
CA TYR A 132 0.21 -12.65 3.37
C TYR A 132 1.07 -11.38 3.40
N GLN A 133 2.39 -11.52 3.37
CA GLN A 133 3.32 -10.38 3.38
C GLN A 133 3.16 -9.51 2.13
N LYS A 134 3.07 -10.11 0.94
CA LYS A 134 2.83 -9.38 -0.31
C LYS A 134 1.56 -8.53 -0.26
N VAL A 135 0.46 -9.12 0.20
CA VAL A 135 -0.82 -8.39 0.34
C VAL A 135 -0.69 -7.22 1.31
N ARG A 136 0.04 -7.40 2.40
CA ARG A 136 0.25 -6.35 3.39
C ARG A 136 1.13 -5.21 2.84
N GLU A 137 2.16 -5.54 2.08
CA GLU A 137 3.00 -4.55 1.38
C GLU A 137 2.18 -3.74 0.36
N GLU A 138 1.33 -4.40 -0.43
CA GLU A 138 0.42 -3.72 -1.38
C GLU A 138 -0.53 -2.73 -0.67
N VAL A 139 -1.07 -3.11 0.50
CA VAL A 139 -1.93 -2.23 1.30
C VAL A 139 -1.14 -1.02 1.83
N ILE A 140 0.08 -1.25 2.33
CA ILE A 140 0.94 -0.16 2.83
C ILE A 140 1.30 0.82 1.71
N ILE A 141 1.69 0.31 0.53
CA ILE A 141 2.01 1.15 -0.62
C ILE A 141 0.79 1.99 -1.03
N ARG A 142 -0.38 1.37 -1.15
CA ARG A 142 -1.62 2.09 -1.47
C ARG A 142 -1.94 3.18 -0.45
N GLN A 143 -1.84 2.88 0.84
CA GLN A 143 -2.07 3.88 1.89
C GLN A 143 -1.06 5.03 1.84
N GLN A 144 0.20 4.75 1.47
CA GLN A 144 1.21 5.79 1.27
C GLN A 144 0.89 6.67 0.06
N GLU A 145 0.45 6.07 -1.05
CA GLU A 145 -0.01 6.79 -2.25
C GLU A 145 -1.22 7.68 -1.93
N GLU A 146 -2.24 7.16 -1.27
CA GLU A 146 -3.42 7.92 -0.83
C GLU A 146 -3.04 9.09 0.09
N LEU A 147 -2.11 8.88 1.04
CA LEU A 147 -1.60 9.94 1.90
C LEU A 147 -0.82 10.99 1.11
N MET A 148 -0.06 10.61 0.09
CA MET A 148 0.65 11.54 -0.78
C MET A 148 -0.31 12.38 -1.61
N GLU A 149 -1.35 11.80 -2.20
CA GLU A 149 -2.39 12.53 -2.94
C GLU A 149 -3.12 13.56 -2.07
N LEU A 150 -3.43 13.21 -0.83
CA LEU A 150 -4.10 14.11 0.12
C LEU A 150 -3.17 15.19 0.70
N SER A 151 -1.84 14.99 0.65
CA SER A 151 -0.88 15.83 1.37
C SER A 151 -0.60 17.18 0.70
N THR A 152 -1.01 17.37 -0.57
CA THR A 152 -0.74 18.61 -1.31
C THR A 152 -1.84 18.91 -2.33
N PRO A 153 -3.09 19.19 -1.89
CA PRO A 153 -4.19 19.43 -2.81
C PRO A 153 -3.99 20.77 -3.53
N VAL A 154 -4.19 20.77 -4.85
CA VAL A 154 -4.35 22.01 -5.62
C VAL A 154 -5.75 22.56 -5.35
N VAL A 155 -5.82 23.73 -4.72
CA VAL A 155 -7.06 24.35 -4.27
C VAL A 155 -7.45 25.49 -5.22
N LYS A 156 -8.70 25.54 -5.65
CA LYS A 156 -9.25 26.69 -6.35
C LYS A 156 -9.57 27.81 -5.33
N LEU A 157 -8.82 28.91 -5.36
CA LEU A 157 -9.07 30.06 -4.49
C LEU A 157 -10.12 30.99 -5.04
N TRP A 158 -10.16 31.14 -6.37
CA TRP A 158 -11.10 31.99 -7.09
C TRP A 158 -11.25 31.49 -8.53
N ASP A 159 -12.17 32.09 -9.29
CA ASP A 159 -12.25 31.81 -10.72
C ASP A 159 -10.95 32.28 -11.40
N GLY A 160 -10.33 31.36 -12.15
CA GLY A 160 -9.04 31.58 -12.80
C GLY A 160 -7.81 31.51 -11.86
N ILE A 161 -7.97 31.30 -10.54
CA ILE A 161 -6.86 31.28 -9.57
C ILE A 161 -6.80 29.97 -8.80
N LEU A 162 -5.68 29.26 -8.95
CA LEU A 162 -5.33 28.07 -8.17
C LEU A 162 -4.26 28.39 -7.13
N ALA A 163 -4.27 27.65 -6.03
CA ALA A 163 -3.19 27.61 -5.04
C ALA A 163 -2.73 26.20 -4.79
N LEU A 164 -1.42 26.03 -4.67
CA LEU A 164 -0.72 24.81 -4.30
C LEU A 164 0.05 25.07 -3.01
N PRO A 165 -0.54 24.83 -1.83
CA PRO A 165 0.18 24.93 -0.57
C PRO A 165 1.06 23.70 -0.36
N ILE A 166 2.38 23.89 -0.24
CA ILE A 166 3.35 22.81 0.02
C ILE A 166 3.77 22.84 1.48
N ILE A 167 3.57 21.73 2.19
CA ILE A 167 3.86 21.59 3.61
C ILE A 167 4.80 20.39 3.84
N GLY A 168 5.82 20.59 4.68
CA GLY A 168 6.80 19.57 5.05
C GLY A 168 7.95 19.42 4.06
N THR A 169 8.68 18.30 4.12
CA THR A 169 9.83 18.04 3.25
C THR A 169 9.36 17.80 1.82
N LEU A 170 10.05 18.43 0.90
CA LEU A 170 9.80 18.31 -0.53
C LEU A 170 11.00 17.59 -1.15
N ASP A 171 10.88 16.27 -1.33
CA ASP A 171 11.85 15.48 -2.09
C ASP A 171 11.52 15.46 -3.59
N SER A 172 12.41 14.89 -4.38
CA SER A 172 12.28 14.89 -5.84
C SER A 172 11.05 14.15 -6.35
N ALA A 173 10.71 13.00 -5.74
CA ALA A 173 9.56 12.19 -6.16
C ALA A 173 8.24 12.90 -5.83
N ARG A 174 8.10 13.40 -4.60
CA ARG A 174 6.94 14.18 -4.17
C ARG A 174 6.78 15.46 -5.00
N THR A 175 7.90 16.14 -5.30
CA THR A 175 7.88 17.35 -6.15
C THR A 175 7.28 17.05 -7.50
N GLN A 176 7.68 15.95 -8.14
CA GLN A 176 7.16 15.58 -9.45
C GLN A 176 5.65 15.35 -9.43
N ILE A 177 5.15 14.55 -8.49
CA ILE A 177 3.70 14.26 -8.35
C ILE A 177 2.90 15.55 -8.13
N VAL A 178 3.35 16.40 -7.22
CA VAL A 178 2.69 17.66 -6.88
C VAL A 178 2.64 18.61 -8.08
N MET A 179 3.74 18.67 -8.84
CA MET A 179 3.83 19.52 -10.02
C MET A 179 2.99 19.01 -11.18
N GLU A 180 2.94 17.70 -11.41
CA GLU A 180 2.04 17.09 -12.40
C GLU A 180 0.57 17.36 -12.05
N SER A 181 0.19 17.23 -10.79
CA SER A 181 -1.15 17.57 -10.30
C SER A 181 -1.52 19.03 -10.55
N LEU A 182 -0.59 19.98 -10.34
CA LEU A 182 -0.80 21.39 -10.63
C LEU A 182 -1.06 21.62 -12.11
N LEU A 183 -0.22 21.07 -12.98
CA LEU A 183 -0.35 21.23 -14.43
C LEU A 183 -1.67 20.65 -14.94
N GLN A 184 -2.07 19.50 -14.44
CA GLN A 184 -3.35 18.87 -14.78
C GLN A 184 -4.53 19.76 -14.35
N ARG A 185 -4.51 20.29 -13.13
CA ARG A 185 -5.57 21.19 -12.62
C ARG A 185 -5.65 22.50 -13.40
N ILE A 186 -4.53 23.03 -13.89
CA ILE A 186 -4.52 24.20 -14.77
C ILE A 186 -5.31 23.90 -16.05
N VAL A 187 -5.08 22.74 -16.68
CA VAL A 187 -5.82 22.35 -17.90
C VAL A 187 -7.31 22.16 -17.62
N GLU A 188 -7.63 21.42 -16.54
CA GLU A 188 -9.03 21.11 -16.20
C GLU A 188 -9.87 22.35 -15.89
N THR A 189 -9.25 23.35 -15.25
CA THR A 189 -9.97 24.55 -14.76
C THR A 189 -9.82 25.75 -15.65
N GLY A 190 -8.88 25.72 -16.61
CA GLY A 190 -8.53 26.92 -17.41
C GLY A 190 -7.96 28.06 -16.57
N ALA A 191 -7.25 27.74 -15.47
CA ALA A 191 -6.74 28.74 -14.55
C ALA A 191 -5.68 29.63 -15.24
N GLU A 192 -5.80 30.94 -15.02
CA GLU A 192 -4.89 31.96 -15.56
C GLU A 192 -3.71 32.19 -14.61
N VAL A 193 -3.88 31.95 -13.31
CA VAL A 193 -2.85 32.15 -12.28
C VAL A 193 -2.78 30.97 -11.34
N ALA A 194 -1.55 30.47 -11.08
CA ALA A 194 -1.24 29.46 -10.10
C ALA A 194 -0.31 30.02 -9.02
N ILE A 195 -0.72 29.95 -7.76
CA ILE A 195 0.09 30.35 -6.60
C ILE A 195 0.73 29.10 -6.00
N ILE A 196 2.06 29.03 -5.95
CA ILE A 196 2.80 27.97 -5.33
C ILE A 196 3.30 28.49 -3.97
N ASP A 197 2.67 28.03 -2.89
CA ASP A 197 3.02 28.48 -1.55
C ASP A 197 3.95 27.49 -0.86
N ILE A 198 5.20 27.93 -0.62
CA ILE A 198 6.25 27.14 0.02
C ILE A 198 6.54 27.59 1.46
N THR A 199 5.64 28.33 2.08
CA THR A 199 5.78 28.80 3.47
C THR A 199 6.02 27.63 4.43
N GLY A 200 5.38 26.48 4.18
CA GLY A 200 5.48 25.27 4.97
C GLY A 200 6.70 24.39 4.69
N VAL A 201 7.57 24.77 3.72
CA VAL A 201 8.75 23.98 3.33
C VAL A 201 9.96 24.46 4.14
N PRO A 202 10.63 23.56 4.90
CA PRO A 202 11.80 23.96 5.71
C PRO A 202 13.06 24.17 4.87
N THR A 203 13.31 23.30 3.88
CA THR A 203 14.49 23.30 3.02
C THR A 203 14.15 22.81 1.62
N VAL A 204 14.88 23.30 0.64
CA VAL A 204 14.78 22.89 -0.77
C VAL A 204 16.18 22.52 -1.26
N ASP A 205 16.35 21.35 -1.85
CA ASP A 205 17.59 20.96 -2.51
C ASP A 205 17.65 21.43 -3.97
N THR A 206 18.78 21.22 -4.60
CA THR A 206 19.02 21.64 -5.99
C THR A 206 18.03 21.06 -6.97
N LEU A 207 17.73 19.77 -6.83
CA LEU A 207 16.88 19.03 -7.75
C LEU A 207 15.42 19.47 -7.62
N THR A 208 14.96 19.65 -6.41
CA THR A 208 13.63 20.19 -6.08
C THR A 208 13.45 21.60 -6.64
N ALA A 209 14.46 22.48 -6.47
CA ALA A 209 14.40 23.84 -7.04
C ALA A 209 14.31 23.80 -8.58
N GLN A 210 15.08 22.93 -9.23
CA GLN A 210 15.01 22.76 -10.69
C GLN A 210 13.65 22.22 -11.15
N HIS A 211 13.05 21.25 -10.45
CA HIS A 211 11.71 20.76 -10.76
C HIS A 211 10.65 21.85 -10.63
N LEU A 212 10.71 22.64 -9.57
CA LEU A 212 9.81 23.78 -9.35
C LEU A 212 9.86 24.74 -10.54
N LEU A 213 11.05 25.10 -11.01
CA LEU A 213 11.21 26.02 -12.14
C LEU A 213 10.74 25.43 -13.47
N LYS A 214 11.04 24.16 -13.74
CA LYS A 214 10.54 23.46 -14.92
C LYS A 214 9.00 23.48 -14.96
N THR A 215 8.36 23.30 -13.81
CA THR A 215 6.91 23.33 -13.70
C THR A 215 6.34 24.71 -13.96
N ILE A 216 6.96 25.77 -13.41
CA ILE A 216 6.56 27.14 -13.67
C ILE A 216 6.65 27.45 -15.18
N THR A 217 7.74 27.00 -15.81
CA THR A 217 7.90 27.16 -17.26
C THR A 217 6.82 26.40 -18.03
N ALA A 218 6.52 25.17 -17.63
CA ALA A 218 5.45 24.37 -18.24
C ALA A 218 4.07 25.01 -18.06
N ALA A 219 3.75 25.50 -16.85
CA ALA A 219 2.49 26.20 -16.59
C ALA A 219 2.32 27.43 -17.49
N ARG A 220 3.40 28.21 -17.69
CA ARG A 220 3.38 29.39 -18.62
C ARG A 220 3.16 28.99 -20.06
N LEU A 221 3.76 27.88 -20.52
CA LEU A 221 3.50 27.38 -21.88
C LEU A 221 2.03 26.96 -22.05
N MET A 222 1.36 26.62 -20.97
CA MET A 222 -0.08 26.29 -20.94
C MET A 222 -0.97 27.52 -20.74
N GLY A 223 -0.39 28.73 -20.66
CA GLY A 223 -1.11 30.01 -20.55
C GLY A 223 -1.39 30.44 -19.10
N ALA A 224 -0.85 29.75 -18.08
CA ALA A 224 -1.04 30.11 -16.69
C ALA A 224 0.22 30.80 -16.12
N ASP A 225 0.05 31.97 -15.54
CA ASP A 225 1.11 32.65 -14.79
C ASP A 225 1.32 32.00 -13.43
N CYS A 226 2.60 31.90 -12.97
CA CYS A 226 2.92 31.38 -11.64
C CYS A 226 3.42 32.49 -10.71
N ILE A 227 2.98 32.40 -9.44
CA ILE A 227 3.46 33.25 -8.34
C ILE A 227 3.97 32.30 -7.24
N ILE A 228 5.22 32.49 -6.78
CA ILE A 228 5.73 31.76 -5.62
C ILE A 228 5.53 32.61 -4.37
N SER A 229 4.98 32.04 -3.30
CA SER A 229 4.86 32.70 -2.01
C SER A 229 5.62 31.98 -0.89
N GLY A 230 6.03 32.73 0.14
CA GLY A 230 6.62 32.17 1.33
C GLY A 230 8.06 31.69 1.23
N ILE A 231 8.85 32.27 0.32
CA ILE A 231 10.28 31.94 0.22
C ILE A 231 11.00 32.36 1.50
N ARG A 232 11.52 31.41 2.25
CA ARG A 232 12.34 31.64 3.44
C ARG A 232 13.76 32.09 3.07
N PRO A 233 14.49 32.85 3.94
CA PRO A 233 15.84 33.32 3.66
C PRO A 233 16.82 32.19 3.28
N GLN A 234 16.72 31.03 3.95
CA GLN A 234 17.58 29.88 3.66
C GLN A 234 17.31 29.32 2.25
N ILE A 235 16.04 29.26 1.84
CA ILE A 235 15.64 28.82 0.50
C ILE A 235 16.12 29.81 -0.55
N ALA A 236 15.99 31.11 -0.27
CA ALA A 236 16.49 32.17 -1.16
C ALA A 236 18.00 32.06 -1.38
N GLN A 237 18.78 31.85 -0.30
CA GLN A 237 20.22 31.61 -0.39
C GLN A 237 20.56 30.39 -1.24
N THR A 238 19.86 29.30 -1.04
CA THR A 238 20.05 28.07 -1.83
C THR A 238 19.81 28.32 -3.31
N ILE A 239 18.69 28.97 -3.66
CA ILE A 239 18.34 29.30 -5.04
C ILE A 239 19.39 30.18 -5.71
N VAL A 240 19.87 31.22 -5.01
CA VAL A 240 20.93 32.11 -5.51
C VAL A 240 22.25 31.36 -5.67
N TYR A 241 22.65 30.53 -4.69
CA TYR A 241 23.87 29.73 -4.75
C TYR A 241 23.87 28.74 -5.93
N LEU A 242 22.71 28.22 -6.28
CA LEU A 242 22.53 27.28 -7.39
C LEU A 242 22.53 27.96 -8.77
N GLY A 243 22.67 29.30 -8.82
CA GLY A 243 22.63 30.06 -10.07
C GLY A 243 21.29 29.95 -10.82
N VAL A 244 20.23 29.61 -10.08
CA VAL A 244 18.89 29.45 -10.66
C VAL A 244 18.30 30.83 -10.93
N ASP A 245 18.01 31.11 -12.19
CA ASP A 245 17.45 32.40 -12.61
C ASP A 245 15.94 32.43 -12.34
N LEU A 246 15.53 33.30 -11.40
CA LEU A 246 14.14 33.58 -11.08
C LEU A 246 13.65 34.92 -11.71
N GLN A 247 14.38 35.57 -12.65
CA GLN A 247 14.05 36.91 -13.16
C GLN A 247 12.63 36.98 -13.72
N ASP A 248 12.15 35.87 -14.26
CA ASP A 248 10.78 35.81 -14.81
C ASP A 248 9.74 35.33 -13.80
N VAL A 249 10.12 34.92 -12.59
CA VAL A 249 9.18 34.35 -11.61
C VAL A 249 8.80 35.40 -10.58
N VAL A 250 7.51 35.71 -10.51
CA VAL A 250 7.01 36.65 -9.51
C VAL A 250 6.97 35.99 -8.15
N THR A 251 7.62 36.59 -7.15
CA THR A 251 7.67 36.13 -5.77
C THR A 251 6.94 37.09 -4.84
N LYS A 252 6.31 36.53 -3.79
CA LYS A 252 5.65 37.25 -2.71
C LYS A 252 6.05 36.67 -1.33
N ALA A 253 6.06 37.52 -0.32
CA ALA A 253 6.41 37.13 1.02
C ALA A 253 5.34 36.23 1.66
N SER A 254 4.07 36.43 1.34
CA SER A 254 2.95 35.69 1.90
C SER A 254 1.96 35.23 0.83
N LEU A 255 1.18 34.18 1.15
CA LEU A 255 0.07 33.73 0.33
C LEU A 255 -0.97 34.83 0.09
N ALA A 256 -1.22 35.67 1.11
CA ALA A 256 -2.16 36.78 1.00
C ALA A 256 -1.72 37.81 -0.03
N ASP A 257 -0.43 38.18 -0.07
CA ASP A 257 0.12 39.11 -1.06
C ASP A 257 0.11 38.49 -2.46
N ALA A 258 0.40 37.20 -2.55
CA ALA A 258 0.32 36.47 -3.82
C ALA A 258 -1.12 36.44 -4.36
N PHE A 259 -2.10 36.19 -3.50
CA PHE A 259 -3.50 36.17 -3.87
C PHE A 259 -4.01 37.55 -4.28
N ALA A 260 -3.64 38.59 -3.54
CA ALA A 260 -3.97 39.97 -3.92
C ALA A 260 -3.42 40.36 -5.32
N LEU A 261 -2.21 39.88 -5.64
CA LEU A 261 -1.62 40.08 -6.98
C LEU A 261 -2.35 39.23 -8.04
N ALA A 262 -2.70 37.99 -7.73
CA ALA A 262 -3.44 37.12 -8.63
C ALA A 262 -4.80 37.74 -9.02
N LEU A 263 -5.54 38.26 -8.04
CA LEU A 263 -6.80 38.98 -8.30
C LEU A 263 -6.62 40.17 -9.25
N LYS A 264 -5.55 40.97 -9.08
CA LYS A 264 -5.26 42.09 -9.99
C LYS A 264 -5.00 41.62 -11.42
N ARG A 265 -4.31 40.45 -11.58
CA ARG A 265 -4.01 39.89 -12.92
C ARG A 265 -5.25 39.36 -13.62
N THR A 266 -6.23 38.86 -12.87
CA THR A 266 -7.53 38.41 -13.38
C THR A 266 -8.56 39.54 -13.46
N GLY A 267 -8.12 40.82 -13.34
CA GLY A 267 -8.98 41.97 -13.47
C GLY A 267 -9.85 42.33 -12.27
N LEU A 268 -9.58 41.68 -11.10
CA LEU A 268 -10.34 41.84 -9.87
C LEU A 268 -9.57 42.70 -8.86
N THR A 269 -10.30 43.52 -8.06
CA THR A 269 -9.72 44.35 -6.99
C THR A 269 -10.52 44.17 -5.71
N ILE A 270 -9.82 43.97 -4.60
CA ILE A 270 -10.43 43.96 -3.26
C ILE A 270 -10.52 45.41 -2.80
N THR A 271 -11.73 45.95 -2.63
CA THR A 271 -11.97 47.26 -2.01
C THR A 271 -12.52 47.04 -0.59
N ARG A 272 -11.94 47.75 0.40
CA ARG A 272 -12.58 47.83 1.73
C ARG A 272 -13.81 48.73 1.61
N PRO A 273 -15.00 48.32 2.07
CA PRO A 273 -16.11 49.24 2.14
C PRO A 273 -15.70 50.41 3.05
N GLN A 274 -15.84 51.64 2.59
CA GLN A 274 -15.73 52.80 3.47
C GLN A 274 -16.94 52.74 4.40
N ASN A 275 -16.70 52.47 5.69
CA ASN A 275 -17.74 52.69 6.70
C ASN A 275 -18.09 54.17 6.70
N ARG A 276 -19.30 54.48 6.32
CA ARG A 276 -19.95 55.77 6.57
C ARG A 276 -20.39 55.84 8.01
#